data_9237924d7aaf56fe1c5871a79b495878
#
_entry.id   9237924d7aaf56fe1c5871a79b495878
#
_cell.length_a   1.000
_cell.length_b   1.000
_cell.length_c   1.000
_cell.angle_alpha   90.00
_cell.angle_beta   90.00
_cell.angle_gamma   90.00
#
_symmetry.space_group_name_H-M   'P 1'
#
loop_
_entity.id
_entity.type
_entity.pdbx_description
1 polymer ?
#
loop_
_entity_poly.entity_id
_entity_poly.type
_entity_poly.pdbx_seq_one_letter_code
_entity_poly.pdbx_strand_id
1 'polypeptide(L)'
;MAASYDFPQDLTDAQDELRQVRADLQTLYRRVPWSVEPLDAWETHENAWRPASRPASPGWNPQDAAEIARLRTRERELATAIVTHPYWNNFAAADVLAARTALKHHHEQQTAGASS
;
A
#
# COMPACT_ATOMS: atom_id res chain seq x y z
N MET A 1 -22.15 20.17 7.01
CA MET A 1 -21.61 20.21 5.64
C MET A 1 -20.20 19.64 5.64
N ALA A 2 -19.90 18.83 4.68
CA ALA A 2 -18.54 18.36 4.49
C ALA A 2 -17.62 19.53 4.12
N ALA A 3 -16.45 19.57 4.73
CA ALA A 3 -15.47 20.59 4.39
C ALA A 3 -14.99 20.38 2.97
N SER A 4 -14.84 21.46 2.24
CA SER A 4 -14.31 21.46 0.88
C SER A 4 -12.84 21.86 0.93
N TYR A 5 -11.99 21.10 0.24
CA TYR A 5 -10.55 21.35 0.18
C TYR A 5 -10.12 21.56 -1.26
N ASP A 6 -9.26 22.54 -1.44
CA ASP A 6 -8.71 22.89 -2.74
C ASP A 6 -7.29 22.33 -2.85
N PHE A 7 -7.21 21.02 -2.99
CA PHE A 7 -5.92 20.32 -3.02
C PHE A 7 -5.12 20.71 -4.27
N PRO A 8 -3.81 20.99 -4.11
CA PRO A 8 -2.95 21.16 -5.29
C PRO A 8 -2.94 19.90 -6.16
N GLN A 9 -2.79 20.09 -7.47
CA GLN A 9 -2.82 18.99 -8.42
C GLN A 9 -1.72 17.95 -8.15
N ASP A 10 -0.50 18.43 -7.81
CA ASP A 10 0.60 17.50 -7.50
C ASP A 10 0.30 16.65 -6.27
N LEU A 11 -0.45 17.19 -5.31
CA LEU A 11 -0.83 16.45 -4.11
C LEU A 11 -1.87 15.37 -4.43
N THR A 12 -2.89 15.70 -5.21
CA THR A 12 -3.90 14.71 -5.63
C THR A 12 -3.29 13.65 -6.55
N ASP A 13 -2.38 14.04 -7.43
CA ASP A 13 -1.68 13.10 -8.31
C ASP A 13 -0.83 12.13 -7.49
N ALA A 14 -0.12 12.61 -6.46
CA ALA A 14 0.67 11.76 -5.59
C ALA A 14 -0.22 10.77 -4.83
N GLN A 15 -1.38 11.22 -4.35
CA GLN A 15 -2.32 10.34 -3.65
C GLN A 15 -2.90 9.27 -4.58
N ASP A 16 -3.23 9.63 -5.81
CA ASP A 16 -3.75 8.68 -6.80
C ASP A 16 -2.69 7.65 -7.17
N GLU A 17 -1.45 8.08 -7.37
CA GLU A 17 -0.35 7.16 -7.65
C GLU A 17 -0.10 6.23 -6.47
N LEU A 18 -0.12 6.75 -5.24
CA LEU A 18 0.06 5.94 -4.04
C LEU A 18 -1.02 4.86 -3.93
N ARG A 19 -2.25 5.21 -4.22
CA ARG A 19 -3.35 4.25 -4.21
C ARG A 19 -3.12 3.15 -5.25
N GLN A 20 -2.68 3.53 -6.45
CA GLN A 20 -2.40 2.57 -7.52
C GLN A 20 -1.22 1.65 -7.15
N VAL A 21 -0.15 2.21 -6.60
CA VAL A 21 1.01 1.43 -6.16
C VAL A 21 0.61 0.41 -5.10
N ARG A 22 -0.23 0.79 -4.14
CA ARG A 22 -0.71 -0.12 -3.11
C ARG A 22 -1.58 -1.24 -3.69
N ALA A 23 -2.41 -0.92 -4.68
CA ALA A 23 -3.22 -1.93 -5.36
C ALA A 23 -2.34 -2.92 -6.11
N ASP A 24 -1.31 -2.43 -6.79
CA ASP A 24 -0.36 -3.27 -7.53
C ASP A 24 0.41 -4.19 -6.58
N LEU A 25 0.83 -3.67 -5.42
CA LEU A 25 1.49 -4.46 -4.40
C LEU A 25 0.60 -5.60 -3.90
N GLN A 26 -0.67 -5.31 -3.63
CA GLN A 26 -1.61 -6.34 -3.19
C GLN A 26 -1.78 -7.44 -4.24
N THR A 27 -1.87 -7.06 -5.51
CA THR A 27 -1.97 -8.03 -6.60
C THR A 27 -0.74 -8.93 -6.65
N LEU A 28 0.45 -8.34 -6.51
CA LEU A 28 1.70 -9.12 -6.51
C LEU A 28 1.79 -10.05 -5.29
N TYR A 29 1.42 -9.57 -4.11
CA TYR A 29 1.46 -10.39 -2.90
C TYR A 29 0.53 -11.60 -2.96
N ARG A 30 -0.57 -11.51 -3.69
CA ARG A 30 -1.48 -12.66 -3.89
C ARG A 30 -0.87 -13.71 -4.81
N ARG A 31 0.05 -13.30 -5.68
CA ARG A 31 0.66 -14.17 -6.69
C ARG A 31 1.92 -14.87 -6.21
N VAL A 32 2.66 -14.26 -5.29
CA VAL A 32 3.95 -14.79 -4.85
C VAL A 32 3.78 -15.88 -3.79
N PRO A 33 4.76 -16.81 -3.68
CA PRO A 33 4.73 -17.84 -2.64
C PRO A 33 4.78 -17.23 -1.24
N TRP A 34 4.42 -18.04 -0.24
CA TRP A 34 4.35 -17.60 1.15
C TRP A 34 5.71 -17.22 1.74
N SER A 35 6.82 -17.69 1.20
CA SER A 35 8.16 -17.31 1.65
C SER A 35 8.93 -16.62 0.53
N VAL A 36 9.72 -15.60 0.89
CA VAL A 36 10.56 -14.86 -0.05
C VAL A 36 11.67 -15.76 -0.59
N GLU A 37 12.27 -16.57 0.29
CA GLU A 37 13.34 -17.49 -0.07
C GLU A 37 12.80 -18.90 -0.25
N PRO A 38 13.44 -19.74 -1.09
CA PRO A 38 13.05 -21.13 -1.17
C PRO A 38 13.22 -21.82 0.19
N LEU A 39 12.21 -22.56 0.58
CA LEU A 39 12.22 -23.33 1.83
C LEU A 39 11.73 -24.73 1.57
N ASP A 40 12.42 -25.72 2.16
CA ASP A 40 12.04 -27.10 2.06
C ASP A 40 10.80 -27.39 2.92
N ALA A 41 10.03 -28.39 2.49
CA ALA A 41 8.96 -28.90 3.32
C ALA A 41 9.55 -29.52 4.58
N TRP A 42 8.80 -29.46 5.69
CA TRP A 42 9.20 -30.15 6.92
C TRP A 42 7.98 -30.74 7.63
N GLU A 43 8.26 -31.75 8.42
CA GLU A 43 7.26 -32.38 9.28
C GLU A 43 7.83 -32.51 10.67
N THR A 44 6.95 -32.47 11.68
CA THR A 44 7.38 -32.72 13.04
C THR A 44 7.70 -34.20 13.22
N HIS A 45 8.57 -34.53 14.19
CA HIS A 45 8.91 -35.92 14.50
C HIS A 45 7.67 -36.70 14.88
N GLU A 46 7.71 -38.00 14.60
CA GLU A 46 6.60 -38.94 14.91
C GLU A 46 6.19 -38.89 16.39
N ASN A 47 7.13 -38.58 17.27
CA ASN A 47 6.89 -38.50 18.71
C ASN A 47 6.40 -37.13 19.17
N ALA A 48 6.18 -36.21 18.24
CA ALA A 48 5.66 -34.89 18.60
C ALA A 48 4.22 -34.98 19.05
N TRP A 49 3.87 -34.23 20.08
CA TRP A 49 2.51 -34.25 20.62
C TRP A 49 1.47 -33.80 19.61
N ARG A 50 1.84 -32.84 18.77
CA ARG A 50 1.01 -32.40 17.65
C ARG A 50 1.84 -32.47 16.37
N PRO A 51 1.59 -33.44 15.52
CA PRO A 51 2.25 -33.47 14.21
C PRO A 51 1.92 -32.21 13.44
N ALA A 52 2.93 -31.56 12.88
CA ALA A 52 2.76 -30.41 12.03
C ALA A 52 3.66 -30.56 10.81
N SER A 53 3.22 -30.04 9.70
CA SER A 53 4.01 -30.06 8.48
C SER A 53 3.88 -28.71 7.78
N ARG A 54 4.87 -28.39 6.98
CA ARG A 54 4.87 -27.19 6.16
C ARG A 54 5.25 -27.59 4.75
N PRO A 55 4.47 -27.16 3.74
CA PRO A 55 4.83 -27.46 2.36
C PRO A 55 6.11 -26.70 1.98
N ALA A 56 6.79 -27.20 0.96
CA ALA A 56 7.93 -26.48 0.39
C ALA A 56 7.43 -25.20 -0.28
N SER A 57 8.29 -24.18 -0.28
CA SER A 57 8.05 -22.95 -1.00
C SER A 57 9.19 -22.73 -2.00
N PRO A 58 8.87 -22.41 -3.27
CA PRO A 58 9.93 -22.14 -4.26
C PRO A 58 10.60 -20.78 -4.05
N GLY A 59 10.10 -19.96 -3.10
CA GLY A 59 10.56 -18.60 -2.95
C GLY A 59 9.94 -17.68 -4.00
N TRP A 60 10.23 -16.38 -3.89
CA TRP A 60 9.73 -15.42 -4.85
C TRP A 60 10.56 -15.48 -6.13
N ASN A 61 9.86 -15.38 -7.26
CA ASN A 61 10.52 -15.18 -8.55
C ASN A 61 11.36 -13.88 -8.49
N PRO A 62 12.61 -13.87 -8.99
CA PRO A 62 13.45 -12.66 -8.95
C PRO A 62 12.81 -11.44 -9.59
N GLN A 63 12.03 -11.61 -10.66
CA GLN A 63 11.34 -10.51 -11.31
C GLN A 63 10.23 -9.94 -10.40
N ASP A 64 9.47 -10.80 -9.76
CA ASP A 64 8.43 -10.37 -8.82
C ASP A 64 9.05 -9.70 -7.58
N ALA A 65 10.13 -10.26 -7.05
CA ALA A 65 10.84 -9.66 -5.92
C ALA A 65 11.35 -8.26 -6.26
N ALA A 66 11.93 -8.08 -7.46
CA ALA A 66 12.41 -6.78 -7.91
C ALA A 66 11.26 -5.78 -8.07
N GLU A 67 10.13 -6.22 -8.63
CA GLU A 67 8.97 -5.36 -8.81
C GLU A 67 8.37 -4.93 -7.48
N ILE A 68 8.26 -5.85 -6.52
CA ILE A 68 7.78 -5.54 -5.19
C ILE A 68 8.71 -4.53 -4.51
N ALA A 69 10.02 -4.72 -4.61
CA ALA A 69 10.99 -3.79 -4.03
C ALA A 69 10.85 -2.39 -4.65
N ARG A 70 10.69 -2.32 -5.97
CA ARG A 70 10.50 -1.05 -6.69
C ARG A 70 9.23 -0.34 -6.22
N LEU A 71 8.13 -1.07 -6.12
CA LEU A 71 6.85 -0.51 -5.70
C LEU A 71 6.88 -0.06 -4.24
N ARG A 72 7.55 -0.81 -3.36
CA ARG A 72 7.68 -0.42 -1.95
C ARG A 72 8.51 0.86 -1.79
N THR A 73 9.56 1.01 -2.59
CA THR A 73 10.34 2.24 -2.61
C THR A 73 9.47 3.41 -3.07
N ARG A 74 8.71 3.21 -4.14
CA ARG A 74 7.81 4.25 -4.65
C ARG A 74 6.72 4.60 -3.63
N GLU A 75 6.17 3.62 -2.95
CA GLU A 75 5.19 3.84 -1.89
C GLU A 75 5.74 4.76 -0.81
N ARG A 76 6.97 4.52 -0.36
CA ARG A 76 7.61 5.37 0.65
C ARG A 76 7.85 6.78 0.15
N GLU A 77 8.32 6.92 -1.09
CA GLU A 77 8.54 8.24 -1.69
C GLU A 77 7.25 9.04 -1.75
N LEU A 78 6.17 8.42 -2.22
CA LEU A 78 4.88 9.08 -2.35
C LEU A 78 4.30 9.44 -0.98
N ALA A 79 4.36 8.52 -0.03
CA ALA A 79 3.88 8.79 1.32
C ALA A 79 4.64 9.95 1.96
N THR A 80 5.95 10.01 1.79
CA THR A 80 6.78 11.10 2.29
C THR A 80 6.40 12.42 1.62
N ALA A 81 6.26 12.42 0.30
CA ALA A 81 5.90 13.63 -0.45
C ALA A 81 4.55 14.18 0.01
N ILE A 82 3.59 13.30 0.28
CA ILE A 82 2.26 13.71 0.75
C ILE A 82 2.34 14.29 2.17
N VAL A 83 2.99 13.58 3.09
CA VAL A 83 3.05 13.98 4.49
C VAL A 83 3.81 15.30 4.67
N THR A 84 4.84 15.53 3.87
CA THR A 84 5.68 16.72 3.97
C THR A 84 5.25 17.86 3.05
N HIS A 85 4.13 17.71 2.34
CA HIS A 85 3.68 18.72 1.38
C HIS A 85 3.37 20.03 2.10
N PRO A 86 3.82 21.19 1.57
CA PRO A 86 3.59 22.48 2.22
C PRO A 86 2.12 22.89 2.31
N TYR A 87 1.23 22.24 1.56
CA TYR A 87 -0.20 22.53 1.64
C TYR A 87 -0.74 22.42 3.09
N TRP A 88 -0.20 21.47 3.88
CA TRP A 88 -0.66 21.26 5.26
C TRP A 88 -0.32 22.44 6.17
N ASN A 89 0.62 23.28 5.78
CA ASN A 89 0.98 24.47 6.56
C ASN A 89 -0.14 25.52 6.58
N ASN A 90 -1.15 25.39 5.73
CA ASN A 90 -2.32 26.27 5.70
C ASN A 90 -3.35 25.95 6.79
N PHE A 91 -3.14 24.87 7.55
CA PHE A 91 -4.09 24.38 8.53
C PHE A 91 -3.50 24.43 9.93
N ALA A 92 -4.36 24.64 10.94
CA ALA A 92 -3.98 24.40 12.32
C ALA A 92 -3.70 22.92 12.50
N ALA A 93 -2.81 22.56 13.44
CA ALA A 93 -2.43 21.17 13.65
C ALA A 93 -3.65 20.25 13.89
N ALA A 94 -4.67 20.75 14.57
CA ALA A 94 -5.89 19.98 14.84
C ALA A 94 -6.69 19.67 13.56
N ASP A 95 -6.54 20.48 12.53
CA ASP A 95 -7.33 20.34 11.30
C ASP A 95 -6.61 19.54 10.22
N VAL A 96 -5.30 19.31 10.36
CA VAL A 96 -4.50 18.60 9.36
C VAL A 96 -4.99 17.17 9.18
N LEU A 97 -5.34 16.49 10.26
CA LEU A 97 -5.80 15.10 10.18
C LEU A 97 -7.07 14.99 9.33
N ALA A 98 -8.03 15.89 9.53
CA ALA A 98 -9.26 15.88 8.76
C ALA A 98 -9.00 16.17 7.28
N ALA A 99 -8.10 17.11 6.98
CA ALA A 99 -7.72 17.44 5.61
C ALA A 99 -7.02 16.26 4.93
N ARG A 100 -6.12 15.58 5.63
CA ARG A 100 -5.43 14.40 5.09
C ARG A 100 -6.39 13.24 4.83
N THR A 101 -7.36 13.06 5.72
CA THR A 101 -8.41 12.05 5.52
C THR A 101 -9.24 12.36 4.29
N ALA A 102 -9.60 13.63 4.09
CA ALA A 102 -10.33 14.05 2.90
C ALA A 102 -9.54 13.79 1.62
N LEU A 103 -8.22 13.98 1.66
CA LEU A 103 -7.36 13.68 0.51
C LEU A 103 -7.39 12.18 0.16
N LYS A 104 -7.35 11.31 1.15
CA LYS A 104 -7.39 9.86 0.92
C LYS A 104 -8.67 9.44 0.22
N HIS A 105 -9.75 10.17 0.41
CA HIS A 105 -11.06 9.83 -0.13
C HIS A 105 -11.48 10.71 -1.32
N HIS A 106 -10.59 11.58 -1.82
CA HIS A 106 -10.95 12.50 -2.90
C HIS A 106 -11.37 11.74 -4.17
N HIS A 107 -10.80 10.57 -4.42
CA HIS A 107 -11.16 9.77 -5.60
C HIS A 107 -12.61 9.30 -5.56
N GLU A 108 -13.18 9.08 -4.37
CA GLU A 108 -14.58 8.69 -4.21
C GLU A 108 -15.50 9.82 -4.65
N GLN A 109 -15.14 11.06 -4.33
CA GLN A 109 -15.90 12.23 -4.74
C GLN A 109 -15.83 12.42 -6.25
N GLN A 110 -14.66 12.19 -6.86
CA GLN A 110 -14.49 12.26 -8.31
C GLN A 110 -15.36 11.21 -9.00
N THR A 111 -15.37 9.98 -8.48
CA THR A 111 -16.19 8.90 -9.03
C THR A 111 -17.67 9.22 -8.90
N ALA A 112 -18.10 9.73 -7.75
CA ALA A 112 -19.48 10.13 -7.53
C ALA A 112 -19.89 11.25 -8.49
N GLY A 113 -19.02 12.23 -8.71
CA GLY A 113 -19.26 13.31 -9.66
C GLY A 113 -19.37 12.80 -11.10
N ALA A 114 -18.57 11.82 -11.47
CA ALA A 114 -18.56 11.25 -12.82
C ALA A 114 -19.81 10.42 -13.10
N SER A 115 -20.47 9.86 -12.09
CA SER A 115 -21.64 9.01 -12.26
C SER A 115 -22.96 9.78 -12.22
N SER A 116 -22.93 11.04 -11.94
CA SER A 116 -24.14 11.88 -11.91
C SER A 116 -24.56 12.38 -13.29
#